data_ea8a0476bf89eaa2a06c12858a4a5a08
#
_entry.id   ea8a0476bf89eaa2a06c12858a4a5a08
#
_cell.length_a   1.000
_cell.length_b   1.000
_cell.length_c   1.000
_cell.angle_alpha   90.00
_cell.angle_beta   90.00
_cell.angle_gamma   90.00
#
_symmetry.space_group_name_H-M   'P 1'
#
loop_
_entity.id
_entity.type
_entity.pdbx_description
1 polymer ?
#
loop_
_entity_poly.entity_id
_entity_poly.type
_entity_poly.pdbx_seq_one_letter_code
_entity_poly.pdbx_strand_id
1 'polypeptide(L)'
;NTGAVAAVEELEKMGLEVIGFHATGVGGATMEDMAANGLVDGILDLTLHELTSEYFGGGFSYGPKAKIRLVESVEKKVPLVISIGGLDFVDFSTSELPDRMGERKYMLHNANTAHIKILPEEAEALGKILAERLSKVTYPVKLLIPTKGMRHNTLEGQELYEPKSDSVLIQTIIENVNDNVEVIVIPHNLDTPEFGVKAAHYIVDEMKKQGKLPQNFGEN
;
A
#
# COMPACT_ATOMS: atom_id res chain seq x y z
N ASN A 1 -3.97 11.02 -4.81
CA ASN A 1 -4.78 9.79 -4.63
C ASN A 1 -6.10 10.18 -3.97
N THR A 2 -7.20 10.08 -4.72
CA THR A 2 -8.54 10.46 -4.29
C THR A 2 -9.04 9.55 -3.16
N GLY A 3 -8.72 8.27 -3.21
CA GLY A 3 -9.05 7.31 -2.15
C GLY A 3 -8.39 7.67 -0.81
N ALA A 4 -7.12 8.08 -0.83
CA ALA A 4 -6.44 8.51 0.39
C ALA A 4 -7.06 9.80 0.97
N VAL A 5 -7.39 10.77 0.11
CA VAL A 5 -8.07 11.99 0.56
C VAL A 5 -9.41 11.65 1.21
N ALA A 6 -10.23 10.83 0.57
CA ALA A 6 -11.51 10.41 1.12
C ALA A 6 -11.38 9.65 2.45
N ALA A 7 -10.33 8.83 2.60
CA ALA A 7 -10.04 8.15 3.87
C ALA A 7 -9.71 9.16 4.97
N VAL A 8 -8.88 10.15 4.70
CA VAL A 8 -8.54 11.23 5.66
C VAL A 8 -9.80 11.98 6.08
N GLU A 9 -10.58 12.46 5.11
CA GLU A 9 -11.82 13.20 5.39
C GLU A 9 -12.80 12.39 6.24
N GLU A 10 -12.94 11.09 5.98
CA GLU A 10 -13.83 10.23 6.75
C GLU A 10 -13.33 9.99 8.17
N LEU A 11 -12.02 9.78 8.37
CA LEU A 11 -11.42 9.63 9.69
C LEU A 11 -11.51 10.92 10.52
N GLU A 12 -11.23 12.07 9.92
CA GLU A 12 -11.37 13.38 10.57
C GLU A 12 -12.82 13.70 10.94
N LYS A 13 -13.77 13.36 10.07
CA LYS A 13 -15.21 13.47 10.35
C LYS A 13 -15.65 12.62 11.53
N MET A 14 -15.01 11.46 11.75
CA MET A 14 -15.24 10.63 12.93
C MET A 14 -14.56 11.20 14.18
N GLY A 15 -13.72 12.23 14.10
CA GLY A 15 -13.03 12.89 15.20
C GLY A 15 -11.60 12.39 15.45
N LEU A 16 -10.98 11.71 14.50
CA LEU A 16 -9.58 11.28 14.60
C LEU A 16 -8.65 12.38 14.05
N GLU A 17 -7.49 12.53 14.67
CA GLU A 17 -6.38 13.28 14.09
C GLU A 17 -5.62 12.40 13.11
N VAL A 18 -5.41 12.88 11.89
CA VAL A 18 -4.77 12.11 10.81
C VAL A 18 -3.46 12.76 10.37
N ILE A 19 -2.39 12.00 10.35
CA ILE A 19 -1.08 12.41 9.86
C ILE A 19 -0.81 11.69 8.54
N GLY A 20 -0.70 12.44 7.45
CA GLY A 20 -0.45 11.88 6.12
C GLY A 20 1.05 11.74 5.82
N PHE A 21 1.45 10.58 5.32
CA PHE A 21 2.80 10.30 4.85
C PHE A 21 2.79 9.95 3.36
N HIS A 22 3.73 10.49 2.62
CA HIS A 22 3.91 10.13 1.22
C HIS A 22 4.85 8.92 1.09
N ALA A 23 4.42 7.89 0.35
CA ALA A 23 5.16 6.64 0.16
C ALA A 23 6.37 6.80 -0.78
N THR A 24 7.32 7.67 -0.40
CA THR A 24 8.53 8.04 -1.15
C THR A 24 9.83 7.79 -0.36
N GLY A 25 9.84 6.78 0.49
CA GLY A 25 10.98 6.37 1.30
C GLY A 25 11.07 7.12 2.64
N VAL A 26 11.13 8.43 2.62
CA VAL A 26 11.19 9.24 3.87
C VAL A 26 9.87 9.15 4.64
N GLY A 27 8.74 9.26 3.94
CA GLY A 27 7.42 9.24 4.58
C GLY A 27 7.13 7.89 5.25
N GLY A 28 7.32 6.78 4.54
CA GLY A 28 7.15 5.45 5.11
C GLY A 28 8.10 5.18 6.27
N ALA A 29 9.37 5.61 6.16
CA ALA A 29 10.35 5.50 7.24
C ALA A 29 9.93 6.30 8.49
N THR A 30 9.43 7.51 8.31
CA THR A 30 8.95 8.34 9.42
C THR A 30 7.73 7.72 10.10
N MET A 31 6.80 7.16 9.33
CA MET A 31 5.63 6.45 9.86
C MET A 31 6.06 5.24 10.72
N GLU A 32 7.01 4.43 10.25
CA GLU A 32 7.55 3.30 11.01
C GLU A 32 8.29 3.78 12.28
N ASP A 33 9.08 4.86 12.21
CA ASP A 33 9.72 5.47 13.38
C ASP A 33 8.68 5.96 14.41
N MET A 34 7.55 6.51 13.97
CA MET A 34 6.46 6.91 14.87
C MET A 34 5.79 5.70 15.50
N ALA A 35 5.59 4.63 14.75
CA ALA A 35 5.09 3.36 15.28
C ALA A 35 6.03 2.78 16.34
N ALA A 36 7.33 2.77 16.08
CA ALA A 36 8.35 2.31 17.01
C ALA A 36 8.32 3.04 18.36
N ASN A 37 8.03 4.34 18.31
CA ASN A 37 7.98 5.22 19.48
C ASN A 37 6.57 5.35 20.12
N GLY A 38 5.59 4.61 19.64
CA GLY A 38 4.22 4.64 20.19
C GLY A 38 3.49 5.98 19.97
N LEU A 39 3.81 6.69 18.91
CA LEU A 39 3.25 8.00 18.58
C LEU A 39 2.03 7.93 17.66
N VAL A 40 1.62 6.73 17.26
CA VAL A 40 0.42 6.48 16.45
C VAL A 40 -0.40 5.35 17.07
N ASP A 41 -1.72 5.50 17.06
CA ASP A 41 -2.67 4.53 17.62
C ASP A 41 -3.22 3.55 16.58
N GLY A 42 -3.05 3.85 15.29
CA GLY A 42 -3.44 3.02 14.16
C GLY A 42 -2.76 3.47 12.88
N ILE A 43 -2.61 2.56 11.93
CA ILE A 43 -2.01 2.83 10.63
C ILE A 43 -2.93 2.33 9.53
N LEU A 44 -3.31 3.24 8.64
CA LEU A 44 -3.96 2.94 7.37
C LEU A 44 -2.96 3.13 6.24
N ASP A 45 -2.38 2.05 5.75
CA ASP A 45 -1.32 2.07 4.75
C ASP A 45 -1.83 1.66 3.37
N LEU A 46 -2.26 2.63 2.59
CA LEU A 46 -2.86 2.38 1.27
C LEU A 46 -1.83 2.15 0.16
N THR A 47 -0.55 2.50 0.39
CA THR A 47 0.46 2.51 -0.67
C THR A 47 1.81 2.00 -0.18
N LEU A 48 2.22 0.84 -0.66
CA LEU A 48 3.46 0.14 -0.30
C LEU A 48 4.57 0.32 -1.36
N HIS A 49 4.60 1.44 -2.07
CA HIS A 49 5.49 1.66 -3.20
C HIS A 49 6.99 1.54 -2.87
N GLU A 50 7.37 1.80 -1.61
CA GLU A 50 8.76 1.60 -1.16
C GLU A 50 9.23 0.13 -1.25
N LEU A 51 8.32 -0.86 -1.14
CA LEU A 51 8.69 -2.27 -1.35
C LEU A 51 9.07 -2.53 -2.81
N THR A 52 8.36 -1.92 -3.76
CA THR A 52 8.73 -2.00 -5.18
C THR A 52 10.08 -1.35 -5.44
N SER A 53 10.32 -0.18 -4.86
CA SER A 53 11.60 0.51 -4.97
C SER A 53 12.75 -0.28 -4.34
N GLU A 54 12.51 -0.96 -3.22
CA GLU A 54 13.48 -1.87 -2.58
C GLU A 54 13.84 -3.04 -3.51
N TYR A 55 12.84 -3.65 -4.14
CA TYR A 55 13.03 -4.76 -5.06
C TYR A 55 13.90 -4.38 -6.26
N PHE A 56 13.66 -3.22 -6.85
CA PHE A 56 14.42 -2.72 -7.99
C PHE A 56 15.77 -2.07 -7.62
N GLY A 57 16.19 -2.13 -6.36
CA GLY A 57 17.48 -1.59 -5.91
C GLY A 57 17.45 -0.09 -5.67
N GLY A 58 16.28 0.45 -5.34
CA GLY A 58 16.16 1.82 -4.91
C GLY A 58 15.69 2.80 -5.95
N GLY A 59 15.12 2.43 -7.08
CA GLY A 59 14.44 3.31 -8.03
C GLY A 59 14.51 4.82 -7.69
N PHE A 60 13.78 5.66 -8.21
CA PHE A 60 13.91 7.11 -8.00
C PHE A 60 13.86 7.51 -6.50
N SER A 61 15.02 7.76 -5.86
CA SER A 61 15.18 8.51 -4.58
C SER A 61 14.84 7.81 -3.26
N TYR A 62 14.71 6.51 -3.20
CA TYR A 62 14.18 5.91 -1.97
C TYR A 62 15.22 5.46 -0.94
N GLY A 63 16.45 5.57 -1.14
CA GLY A 63 17.52 5.36 -0.20
C GLY A 63 17.40 4.15 0.76
N PRO A 64 18.32 3.96 1.67
CA PRO A 64 18.36 2.79 2.58
C PRO A 64 17.15 2.63 3.50
N LYS A 65 16.41 3.70 3.76
CA LYS A 65 15.25 3.69 4.66
C LYS A 65 14.01 3.01 4.08
N ALA A 66 13.93 2.79 2.76
CA ALA A 66 12.85 2.04 2.14
C ALA A 66 12.70 0.61 2.70
N LYS A 67 13.77 0.04 3.22
CA LYS A 67 13.82 -1.33 3.73
C LYS A 67 13.06 -1.58 5.04
N ILE A 68 12.58 -0.54 5.72
CA ILE A 68 11.96 -0.67 7.04
C ILE A 68 10.44 -0.79 7.01
N ARG A 69 9.81 -0.86 5.83
CA ARG A 69 8.35 -0.96 5.73
C ARG A 69 7.82 -2.25 6.33
N LEU A 70 6.70 -2.15 7.06
CA LEU A 70 6.04 -3.27 7.75
C LEU A 70 6.96 -4.02 8.74
N VAL A 71 7.85 -3.30 9.42
CA VAL A 71 8.75 -3.85 10.44
C VAL A 71 8.32 -3.37 11.81
N GLU A 72 8.50 -2.09 12.12
CA GLU A 72 8.19 -1.54 13.45
C GLU A 72 6.69 -1.55 13.72
N SER A 73 5.86 -1.21 12.74
CA SER A 73 4.40 -1.26 12.84
C SER A 73 3.90 -2.66 13.21
N VAL A 74 4.49 -3.71 12.61
CA VAL A 74 4.17 -5.11 12.90
C VAL A 74 4.73 -5.54 14.26
N GLU A 75 5.99 -5.23 14.56
CA GLU A 75 6.64 -5.59 15.84
C GLU A 75 5.92 -4.97 17.04
N LYS A 76 5.51 -3.72 16.93
CA LYS A 76 4.76 -2.99 17.97
C LYS A 76 3.27 -3.35 18.01
N LYS A 77 2.80 -4.19 17.10
CA LYS A 77 1.40 -4.62 16.99
C LYS A 77 0.43 -3.44 16.89
N VAL A 78 0.80 -2.41 16.13
CA VAL A 78 -0.08 -1.27 15.88
C VAL A 78 -1.30 -1.75 15.09
N PRO A 79 -2.55 -1.34 15.44
CA PRO A 79 -3.70 -1.59 14.58
C PRO A 79 -3.40 -1.23 13.14
N LEU A 80 -3.49 -2.20 12.22
CA LEU A 80 -2.94 -2.06 10.88
C LEU A 80 -3.94 -2.55 9.82
N VAL A 81 -4.24 -1.66 8.89
CA VAL A 81 -4.94 -1.97 7.65
C VAL A 81 -4.07 -1.53 6.50
N ILE A 82 -3.77 -2.43 5.58
CA ILE A 82 -2.90 -2.17 4.43
C ILE A 82 -3.62 -2.43 3.12
N SER A 83 -3.14 -1.83 2.05
CA SER A 83 -3.52 -2.17 0.68
C SER A 83 -2.29 -2.34 -0.20
N ILE A 84 -2.49 -2.92 -1.37
CA ILE A 84 -1.43 -3.26 -2.33
C ILE A 84 -1.08 -2.12 -3.29
N GLY A 85 -1.56 -0.91 -3.03
CA GLY A 85 -1.26 0.25 -3.86
C GLY A 85 0.24 0.48 -4.02
N GLY A 86 0.65 0.82 -5.24
CA GLY A 86 2.05 1.09 -5.56
C GLY A 86 2.95 -0.12 -5.74
N LEU A 87 2.43 -1.36 -5.58
CA LEU A 87 3.19 -2.57 -5.86
C LEU A 87 3.18 -2.96 -7.34
N ASP A 88 2.37 -2.30 -8.14
CA ASP A 88 2.12 -2.62 -9.54
C ASP A 88 2.99 -1.85 -10.54
N PHE A 89 3.81 -0.93 -10.05
CA PHE A 89 4.70 -0.11 -10.88
C PHE A 89 5.94 0.35 -10.10
N VAL A 90 6.93 0.80 -10.82
CA VAL A 90 8.15 1.40 -10.26
C VAL A 90 8.45 2.73 -10.95
N ASP A 91 9.06 3.65 -10.21
CA ASP A 91 9.54 4.93 -10.72
C ASP A 91 11.00 4.84 -11.10
N PHE A 92 11.31 5.27 -12.33
CA PHE A 92 12.68 5.39 -12.82
C PHE A 92 12.96 6.77 -13.39
N SER A 93 14.21 7.20 -13.31
CA SER A 93 14.68 8.34 -14.10
C SER A 93 14.56 8.03 -15.60
N THR A 94 14.12 8.99 -16.39
CA THR A 94 14.08 8.85 -17.84
C THR A 94 15.46 8.66 -18.47
N SER A 95 16.54 8.97 -17.75
CA SER A 95 17.93 8.72 -18.14
C SER A 95 18.47 7.34 -17.76
N GLU A 96 17.77 6.60 -16.89
CA GLU A 96 18.20 5.29 -16.36
C GLU A 96 17.01 4.34 -16.28
N LEU A 97 16.50 3.96 -17.45
CA LEU A 97 15.36 3.05 -17.53
C LEU A 97 15.78 1.59 -17.23
N PRO A 98 14.89 0.79 -16.66
CA PRO A 98 15.17 -0.61 -16.39
C PRO A 98 15.27 -1.42 -17.69
N ASP A 99 15.81 -2.62 -17.59
CA ASP A 99 15.86 -3.57 -18.69
C ASP A 99 14.47 -3.95 -19.20
N ARG A 100 14.42 -4.44 -20.45
CA ARG A 100 13.22 -5.01 -21.08
C ARG A 100 12.08 -3.99 -21.26
N MET A 101 12.39 -2.72 -21.52
CA MET A 101 11.36 -1.69 -21.76
C MET A 101 10.41 -2.03 -22.91
N GLY A 102 10.84 -2.81 -23.92
CA GLY A 102 9.97 -3.27 -25.01
C GLY A 102 8.84 -4.23 -24.57
N GLU A 103 8.92 -4.79 -23.38
CA GLU A 103 7.90 -5.69 -22.80
C GLU A 103 7.03 -4.99 -21.74
N ARG A 104 7.30 -3.71 -21.42
CA ARG A 104 6.67 -2.99 -20.34
C ARG A 104 5.68 -1.93 -20.84
N LYS A 105 4.59 -1.79 -20.13
CA LYS A 105 3.78 -0.58 -20.19
C LYS A 105 4.47 0.50 -19.37
N TYR A 106 4.45 1.74 -19.85
CA TYR A 106 4.99 2.86 -19.10
C TYR A 106 4.29 4.17 -19.49
N MET A 107 4.41 5.15 -18.63
CA MET A 107 3.99 6.53 -18.91
C MET A 107 5.01 7.51 -18.32
N LEU A 108 5.17 8.66 -18.95
CA LEU A 108 5.97 9.73 -18.39
C LEU A 108 5.16 10.48 -17.34
N HIS A 109 5.65 10.47 -16.11
CA HIS A 109 5.08 11.29 -15.04
C HIS A 109 5.45 12.77 -15.23
N ASN A 110 6.69 13.01 -15.63
CA ASN A 110 7.24 14.32 -16.02
C ASN A 110 8.48 14.10 -16.91
N ALA A 111 9.20 15.17 -17.26
CA ALA A 111 10.37 15.09 -18.12
C ALA A 111 11.50 14.19 -17.58
N ASN A 112 11.57 13.99 -16.27
CA ASN A 112 12.66 13.28 -15.60
C ASN A 112 12.26 11.94 -14.97
N THR A 113 10.96 11.61 -14.94
CA THR A 113 10.44 10.44 -14.23
C THR A 113 9.43 9.69 -15.08
N ALA A 114 9.62 8.39 -15.20
CA ALA A 114 8.66 7.47 -15.80
C ALA A 114 8.08 6.52 -14.75
N HIS A 115 6.77 6.31 -14.79
CA HIS A 115 6.10 5.20 -14.12
C HIS A 115 6.11 3.99 -15.05
N ILE A 116 6.68 2.89 -14.59
CA ILE A 116 6.90 1.71 -15.39
C ILE A 116 6.19 0.53 -14.76
N LYS A 117 5.32 -0.12 -15.50
CA LYS A 117 4.57 -1.31 -15.04
C LYS A 117 5.54 -2.47 -14.82
N ILE A 118 5.36 -3.20 -13.71
CA ILE A 118 6.12 -4.40 -13.42
C ILE A 118 5.71 -5.56 -14.34
N LEU A 119 6.63 -6.48 -14.57
CA LEU A 119 6.39 -7.71 -15.32
C LEU A 119 5.77 -8.80 -14.41
N PRO A 120 5.14 -9.84 -14.97
CA PRO A 120 4.50 -10.88 -14.17
C PRO A 120 5.44 -11.59 -13.18
N GLU A 121 6.68 -11.87 -13.55
CA GLU A 121 7.67 -12.46 -12.66
C GLU A 121 8.13 -11.53 -11.53
N GLU A 122 8.13 -10.24 -11.78
CA GLU A 122 8.40 -9.21 -10.76
C GLU A 122 7.20 -9.06 -9.82
N ALA A 123 6.00 -9.16 -10.35
CA ALA A 123 4.75 -9.19 -9.59
C ALA A 123 4.72 -10.38 -8.62
N GLU A 124 5.13 -11.57 -9.08
CA GLU A 124 5.28 -12.75 -8.23
C GLU A 124 6.31 -12.52 -7.12
N ALA A 125 7.48 -11.98 -7.46
CA ALA A 125 8.52 -11.68 -6.48
C ALA A 125 8.05 -10.67 -5.43
N LEU A 126 7.40 -9.58 -5.83
CA LEU A 126 6.85 -8.56 -4.93
C LEU A 126 5.73 -9.11 -4.05
N GLY A 127 4.87 -9.97 -4.60
CA GLY A 127 3.84 -10.68 -3.82
C GLY A 127 4.45 -11.54 -2.71
N LYS A 128 5.53 -12.25 -2.98
CA LYS A 128 6.29 -13.05 -1.99
C LYS A 128 6.98 -12.16 -0.95
N ILE A 129 7.56 -11.04 -1.35
CA ILE A 129 8.17 -10.06 -0.44
C ILE A 129 7.14 -9.51 0.54
N LEU A 130 5.96 -9.10 0.06
CA LEU A 130 4.90 -8.64 0.94
C LEU A 130 4.45 -9.74 1.91
N ALA A 131 4.21 -10.95 1.41
CA ALA A 131 3.82 -12.09 2.23
C ALA A 131 4.89 -12.44 3.29
N GLU A 132 6.18 -12.35 2.96
CA GLU A 132 7.28 -12.54 3.91
C GLU A 132 7.26 -11.47 5.01
N ARG A 133 7.05 -10.19 4.67
CA ARG A 133 6.89 -9.12 5.68
C ARG A 133 5.70 -9.41 6.60
N LEU A 134 4.59 -9.83 6.05
CA LEU A 134 3.38 -10.15 6.79
C LEU A 134 3.44 -11.49 7.53
N SER A 135 4.39 -12.38 7.23
CA SER A 135 4.58 -13.64 7.96
C SER A 135 4.92 -13.44 9.44
N LYS A 136 5.45 -12.27 9.78
CA LYS A 136 5.79 -11.87 11.16
C LYS A 136 4.59 -11.35 11.96
N VAL A 137 3.46 -11.16 11.32
CA VAL A 137 2.23 -10.70 11.97
C VAL A 137 1.68 -11.78 12.90
N THR A 138 1.51 -11.44 14.17
CA THR A 138 1.00 -12.33 15.24
C THR A 138 -0.31 -11.83 15.86
N TYR A 139 -0.96 -10.88 15.21
CA TYR A 139 -2.21 -10.23 15.62
C TYR A 139 -3.06 -9.97 14.35
N PRO A 140 -4.37 -9.70 14.47
CA PRO A 140 -5.22 -9.44 13.32
C PRO A 140 -4.76 -8.22 12.53
N VAL A 141 -4.55 -8.38 11.23
CA VAL A 141 -4.25 -7.33 10.24
C VAL A 141 -5.18 -7.50 9.05
N LYS A 142 -5.65 -6.41 8.47
CA LYS A 142 -6.44 -6.45 7.25
C LYS A 142 -5.61 -6.05 6.04
N LEU A 143 -5.74 -6.85 4.98
CA LEU A 143 -5.16 -6.58 3.67
C LEU A 143 -6.27 -6.34 2.65
N LEU A 144 -6.36 -5.11 2.16
CA LEU A 144 -7.39 -4.68 1.21
C LEU A 144 -6.91 -4.85 -0.23
N ILE A 145 -7.64 -5.62 -1.01
CA ILE A 145 -7.36 -5.89 -2.43
C ILE A 145 -8.35 -5.12 -3.31
N PRO A 146 -7.92 -4.06 -4.02
CA PRO A 146 -8.76 -3.34 -4.99
C PRO A 146 -8.86 -4.15 -6.29
N THR A 147 -10.07 -4.56 -6.69
CA THR A 147 -10.25 -5.37 -7.92
C THR A 147 -10.56 -4.56 -9.18
N LYS A 148 -10.67 -3.25 -9.06
CA LYS A 148 -10.89 -2.33 -10.19
C LYS A 148 -9.64 -1.48 -10.52
N GLY A 149 -8.46 -1.98 -10.14
CA GLY A 149 -7.18 -1.30 -10.36
C GLY A 149 -6.64 -0.57 -9.13
N MET A 150 -5.34 -0.35 -9.11
CA MET A 150 -4.62 0.25 -7.97
C MET A 150 -4.49 1.77 -8.10
N ARG A 151 -4.79 2.33 -9.27
CA ARG A 151 -4.67 3.76 -9.58
C ARG A 151 -5.42 4.08 -10.87
N HIS A 152 -5.63 5.38 -11.14
CA HIS A 152 -6.40 5.82 -12.30
C HIS A 152 -5.83 5.31 -13.65
N ASN A 153 -4.53 5.39 -13.83
CA ASN A 153 -3.88 5.00 -15.10
C ASN A 153 -3.64 3.48 -15.27
N THR A 154 -4.14 2.66 -14.36
CA THR A 154 -4.22 1.19 -14.53
C THR A 154 -5.61 0.69 -14.93
N LEU A 155 -6.57 1.59 -15.14
CA LEU A 155 -7.87 1.25 -15.69
C LEU A 155 -7.77 0.77 -17.13
N GLU A 156 -8.75 -0.02 -17.58
CA GLU A 156 -8.79 -0.47 -18.97
C GLU A 156 -8.77 0.73 -19.94
N GLY A 157 -7.89 0.64 -20.94
CA GLY A 157 -7.64 1.70 -21.91
C GLY A 157 -6.62 2.77 -21.47
N GLN A 158 -6.11 2.70 -20.24
CA GLN A 158 -5.06 3.61 -19.76
C GLN A 158 -3.65 3.03 -20.00
N GLU A 159 -2.62 3.90 -19.89
CA GLU A 159 -1.25 3.60 -20.27
C GLU A 159 -0.61 2.43 -19.51
N LEU A 160 -0.98 2.26 -18.23
CA LEU A 160 -0.43 1.23 -17.35
C LEU A 160 -1.39 0.05 -17.15
N TYR A 161 -2.40 -0.09 -18.00
CA TYR A 161 -3.30 -1.24 -17.93
C TYR A 161 -2.56 -2.54 -18.32
N GLU A 162 -2.30 -3.39 -17.34
CA GLU A 162 -1.66 -4.71 -17.51
C GLU A 162 -2.26 -5.71 -16.50
N PRO A 163 -3.42 -6.30 -16.80
CA PRO A 163 -4.15 -7.15 -15.88
C PRO A 163 -3.44 -8.47 -15.53
N LYS A 164 -2.49 -8.92 -16.38
CA LYS A 164 -1.76 -10.16 -16.12
C LYS A 164 -0.81 -10.01 -14.92
N SER A 165 0.00 -8.95 -14.90
CA SER A 165 0.88 -8.67 -13.75
C SER A 165 0.08 -8.42 -12.48
N ASP A 166 -1.03 -7.66 -12.57
CA ASP A 166 -1.90 -7.39 -11.43
C ASP A 166 -2.51 -8.67 -10.86
N SER A 167 -2.96 -9.58 -11.73
CA SER A 167 -3.52 -10.87 -11.30
C SER A 167 -2.47 -11.76 -10.64
N VAL A 168 -1.25 -11.81 -11.18
CA VAL A 168 -0.15 -12.58 -10.58
C VAL A 168 0.21 -12.03 -9.21
N LEU A 169 0.32 -10.70 -9.08
CA LEU A 169 0.59 -10.04 -7.79
C LEU A 169 -0.45 -10.43 -6.74
N ILE A 170 -1.73 -10.23 -7.05
CA ILE A 170 -2.85 -10.49 -6.14
C ILE A 170 -2.89 -11.98 -5.76
N GLN A 171 -2.81 -12.88 -6.74
CA GLN A 171 -2.84 -14.32 -6.48
C GLN A 171 -1.68 -14.75 -5.59
N THR A 172 -0.46 -14.31 -5.89
CA THR A 172 0.72 -14.64 -5.10
C THR A 172 0.58 -14.17 -3.65
N ILE A 173 0.05 -12.97 -3.43
CA ILE A 173 -0.19 -12.46 -2.07
C ILE A 173 -1.19 -13.35 -1.33
N ILE A 174 -2.35 -13.61 -1.93
CA ILE A 174 -3.43 -14.39 -1.30
C ILE A 174 -2.95 -15.80 -0.93
N GLU A 175 -2.15 -16.42 -1.79
CA GLU A 175 -1.63 -17.78 -1.57
C GLU A 175 -0.54 -17.89 -0.50
N ASN A 176 0.09 -16.77 -0.12
CA ASN A 176 1.28 -16.79 0.74
C ASN A 176 1.14 -16.00 2.06
N VAL A 177 0.08 -15.22 2.28
CA VAL A 177 -0.14 -14.53 3.57
C VAL A 177 -0.57 -15.54 4.64
N ASN A 178 -0.24 -15.24 5.91
CA ASN A 178 -0.59 -16.11 7.04
C ASN A 178 -2.03 -15.87 7.54
N ASP A 179 -2.51 -16.75 8.42
CA ASP A 179 -3.89 -16.75 8.94
C ASP A 179 -4.26 -15.52 9.78
N ASN A 180 -3.29 -14.73 10.24
CA ASN A 180 -3.54 -13.49 10.96
C ASN A 180 -3.84 -12.31 10.02
N VAL A 181 -3.64 -12.50 8.72
CA VAL A 181 -3.92 -11.49 7.70
C VAL A 181 -5.26 -11.79 7.03
N GLU A 182 -6.27 -11.02 7.40
CA GLU A 182 -7.59 -11.10 6.76
C GLU A 182 -7.55 -10.38 5.40
N VAL A 183 -7.67 -11.14 4.32
CA VAL A 183 -7.74 -10.59 2.96
C VAL A 183 -9.16 -10.16 2.65
N ILE A 184 -9.34 -8.88 2.36
CA ILE A 184 -10.64 -8.27 2.02
C ILE A 184 -10.61 -7.76 0.60
N VAL A 185 -11.46 -8.32 -0.24
CA VAL A 185 -11.62 -7.90 -1.64
C VAL A 185 -12.62 -6.74 -1.72
N ILE A 186 -12.18 -5.62 -2.28
CA ILE A 186 -13.00 -4.41 -2.45
C ILE A 186 -13.23 -4.17 -3.95
N PRO A 187 -14.50 -4.19 -4.44
CA PRO A 187 -14.81 -4.06 -5.87
C PRO A 187 -14.79 -2.59 -6.36
N HIS A 188 -13.72 -1.88 -5.98
CA HIS A 188 -13.44 -0.51 -6.38
C HIS A 188 -11.99 -0.37 -6.80
N ASN A 189 -11.68 0.68 -7.55
CA ASN A 189 -10.30 1.12 -7.75
C ASN A 189 -9.81 1.79 -6.45
N LEU A 190 -8.56 1.56 -6.08
CA LEU A 190 -7.97 2.14 -4.87
C LEU A 190 -8.03 3.68 -4.89
N ASP A 191 -7.95 4.29 -6.06
CA ASP A 191 -8.00 5.74 -6.26
C ASP A 191 -9.44 6.28 -6.38
N THR A 192 -10.37 5.72 -5.60
CA THR A 192 -11.76 6.18 -5.54
C THR A 192 -12.19 6.50 -4.12
N PRO A 193 -13.12 7.46 -3.91
CA PRO A 193 -13.65 7.77 -2.58
C PRO A 193 -14.26 6.56 -1.88
N GLU A 194 -14.94 5.70 -2.62
CA GLU A 194 -15.61 4.50 -2.08
C GLU A 194 -14.60 3.52 -1.47
N PHE A 195 -13.42 3.38 -2.07
CA PHE A 195 -12.34 2.57 -1.51
C PHE A 195 -11.81 3.22 -0.23
N GLY A 196 -11.51 4.52 -0.29
CA GLY A 196 -10.95 5.27 0.84
C GLY A 196 -11.85 5.25 2.08
N VAL A 197 -13.15 5.51 1.89
CA VAL A 197 -14.13 5.46 2.98
C VAL A 197 -14.20 4.07 3.62
N LYS A 198 -14.27 3.01 2.81
CA LYS A 198 -14.24 1.64 3.34
C LYS A 198 -12.97 1.33 4.13
N ALA A 199 -11.82 1.75 3.62
CA ALA A 199 -10.54 1.56 4.28
C ALA A 199 -10.49 2.31 5.65
N ALA A 200 -11.05 3.52 5.72
CA ALA A 200 -11.18 4.28 6.95
C ALA A 200 -12.03 3.55 8.01
N HIS A 201 -13.16 2.97 7.61
CA HIS A 201 -13.97 2.17 8.53
C HIS A 201 -13.23 0.92 9.02
N TYR A 202 -12.48 0.23 8.15
CA TYR A 202 -11.71 -0.94 8.57
C TYR A 202 -10.62 -0.62 9.60
N ILE A 203 -9.90 0.50 9.47
CA ILE A 203 -8.89 0.85 10.49
C ILE A 203 -9.54 1.23 11.81
N VAL A 204 -10.67 1.94 11.81
CA VAL A 204 -11.43 2.24 13.03
C VAL A 204 -11.87 0.96 13.71
N ASP A 205 -12.37 -0.03 12.96
CA ASP A 205 -12.77 -1.33 13.51
C ASP A 205 -11.58 -2.07 14.15
N GLU A 206 -10.40 -2.07 13.52
CA GLU A 206 -9.21 -2.68 14.10
C GLU A 206 -8.72 -1.93 15.36
N MET A 207 -8.80 -0.60 15.37
CA MET A 207 -8.48 0.20 16.54
C MET A 207 -9.44 -0.08 17.72
N LYS A 208 -10.74 -0.26 17.46
CA LYS A 208 -11.72 -0.68 18.46
C LYS A 208 -11.40 -2.07 19.02
N LYS A 209 -11.15 -3.06 18.13
CA LYS A 209 -10.83 -4.44 18.53
C LYS A 209 -9.58 -4.53 19.41
N GLN A 210 -8.60 -3.67 19.17
CA GLN A 210 -7.36 -3.61 19.95
C GLN A 210 -7.41 -2.65 21.14
N GLY A 211 -8.59 -2.08 21.45
CA GLY A 211 -8.80 -1.23 22.61
C GLY A 211 -8.18 0.17 22.49
N LYS A 212 -7.86 0.61 21.30
CA LYS A 212 -7.36 1.97 21.03
C LYS A 212 -8.48 2.99 20.92
N LEU A 213 -9.69 2.55 20.62
CA LEU A 213 -10.90 3.35 20.58
C LEU A 213 -12.03 2.68 21.36
N PRO A 214 -12.98 3.46 21.96
CA PRO A 214 -14.18 2.91 22.54
C PRO A 214 -15.01 2.12 21.51
N GLN A 215 -15.74 1.08 21.95
CA GLN A 215 -16.55 0.26 21.04
C GLN A 215 -17.63 1.06 20.30
N ASN A 216 -18.20 2.07 20.94
CA ASN A 216 -19.22 2.96 20.38
C ASN A 216 -18.66 4.18 19.65
N PHE A 217 -17.34 4.24 19.37
CA PHE A 217 -16.74 5.35 18.65
C PHE A 217 -17.34 5.47 17.24
N GLY A 218 -17.74 6.68 16.84
CA GLY A 218 -18.31 6.97 15.50
C GLY A 218 -19.78 6.54 15.32
N GLU A 219 -20.51 6.19 16.40
CA GLU A 219 -21.94 5.82 16.35
C GLU A 219 -22.88 7.01 16.64
N ASN A 220 -22.45 8.26 16.45
CA ASN A 220 -23.25 9.48 16.65
C ASN A 220 -23.94 9.94 15.38
#